data_4f313879b824d65d0a640655c8859c40
#
_entry.id   4f313879b824d65d0a640655c8859c40
#
_cell.length_a   1.000
_cell.length_b   1.000
_cell.length_c   1.000
_cell.angle_alpha   90.00
_cell.angle_beta   90.00
_cell.angle_gamma   90.00
#
_symmetry.space_group_name_H-M   'P 1'
#
loop_
_entity.id
_entity.type
_entity.pdbx_description
1 polymer ?
#
loop_
_entity_poly.entity_id
_entity_poly.type
_entity_poly.pdbx_seq_one_letter_code
_entity_poly.pdbx_strand_id
1 'polypeptide(L)'
;MSIAELAAKYEQYVIDMRREFHENPELSHHEERTVRRIREELDKLGIPNITVGHNNVIGTLEGGKPGKKIAIRADIDALPVAEANEVPYKSKVEGVMHACGHDGHAAMLLGTAHVLSEIRDQLCGTVYLCFQVAEEIGAGADEIVAYLKSIGGVDQAIGTHLAGGDPAGVINLPDGPMMAGALGFEITVKGVGGHGSRPDRAVDPVKPACDIVLKIAMIPAQYHNPFDTCVVSPCQITAGNKNNIIPETAFIAGNIRFFKYGDGDKIFAKIKEVAENTARAYGTEAVVTSQVMSPLPVINDPACAARGREIAQQVGLTLAEPRDPTAGSDNFAEFLAAFPGFYCDTGAFCTRPGASGNHHNPNFDLDETAFKKVVEFFATYTADFLK
;
A
#
# COMPACT_ATOMS: atom_id res chain seq x y z
N MET A 1 25.84 -16.92 -16.95
CA MET A 1 25.95 -16.04 -15.76
C MET A 1 24.97 -16.51 -14.70
N SER A 2 25.38 -16.46 -13.44
CA SER A 2 24.45 -16.65 -12.30
C SER A 2 23.49 -15.48 -12.16
N ILE A 3 22.38 -15.65 -11.42
CA ILE A 3 21.44 -14.55 -11.15
C ILE A 3 22.15 -13.40 -10.43
N ALA A 4 23.06 -13.68 -9.51
CA ALA A 4 23.87 -12.65 -8.82
C ALA A 4 24.73 -11.82 -9.80
N GLU A 5 25.39 -12.48 -10.77
CA GLU A 5 26.17 -11.79 -11.80
C GLU A 5 25.28 -10.97 -12.74
N LEU A 6 24.07 -11.45 -13.05
CA LEU A 6 23.10 -10.73 -13.86
C LEU A 6 22.54 -9.51 -13.10
N ALA A 7 22.20 -9.65 -11.81
CA ALA A 7 21.78 -8.52 -10.99
C ALA A 7 22.87 -7.45 -10.89
N ALA A 8 24.13 -7.85 -10.75
CA ALA A 8 25.27 -6.92 -10.77
C ALA A 8 25.47 -6.26 -12.15
N LYS A 9 25.25 -6.98 -13.25
CA LYS A 9 25.30 -6.45 -14.62
C LYS A 9 24.29 -5.31 -14.82
N TYR A 10 23.11 -5.42 -14.24
CA TYR A 10 22.01 -4.46 -14.42
C TYR A 10 21.89 -3.44 -13.27
N GLU A 11 22.80 -3.43 -12.28
CA GLU A 11 22.76 -2.51 -11.14
C GLU A 11 22.68 -1.04 -11.57
N GLN A 12 23.59 -0.62 -12.47
CA GLN A 12 23.61 0.77 -12.95
C GLN A 12 22.34 1.13 -13.74
N TYR A 13 21.81 0.22 -14.53
CA TYR A 13 20.53 0.41 -15.23
C TYR A 13 19.38 0.67 -14.25
N VAL A 14 19.30 -0.09 -13.16
CA VAL A 14 18.26 0.10 -12.13
C VAL A 14 18.37 1.47 -11.47
N ILE A 15 19.61 1.88 -11.12
CA ILE A 15 19.87 3.20 -10.53
C ILE A 15 19.47 4.31 -11.51
N ASP A 16 19.86 4.21 -12.79
CA ASP A 16 19.55 5.21 -13.81
C ASP A 16 18.04 5.32 -14.04
N MET A 17 17.33 4.20 -14.10
CA MET A 17 15.87 4.18 -14.22
C MET A 17 15.17 4.79 -13.00
N ARG A 18 15.61 4.45 -11.76
CA ARG A 18 15.09 5.07 -10.54
C ARG A 18 15.23 6.58 -10.60
N ARG A 19 16.42 7.07 -10.94
CA ARG A 19 16.69 8.52 -11.02
C ARG A 19 15.88 9.20 -12.11
N GLU A 20 15.68 8.54 -13.26
CA GLU A 20 14.83 9.06 -14.33
C GLU A 20 13.36 9.20 -13.88
N PHE A 21 12.81 8.21 -13.14
CA PHE A 21 11.47 8.31 -12.56
C PHE A 21 11.42 9.38 -11.49
N HIS A 22 12.40 9.45 -10.60
CA HIS A 22 12.48 10.45 -9.53
C HIS A 22 12.51 11.90 -10.05
N GLU A 23 13.24 12.13 -11.14
CA GLU A 23 13.28 13.45 -11.81
C GLU A 23 11.96 13.86 -12.45
N ASN A 24 11.09 12.89 -12.76
CA ASN A 24 9.86 13.11 -13.52
C ASN A 24 8.66 12.42 -12.85
N PRO A 25 8.37 12.74 -11.58
CA PRO A 25 7.31 12.10 -10.84
C PRO A 25 5.93 12.53 -11.35
N GLU A 26 4.98 11.60 -11.33
CA GLU A 26 3.59 11.83 -11.72
C GLU A 26 2.66 11.39 -10.59
N LEU A 27 1.63 12.19 -10.32
CA LEU A 27 0.63 11.89 -9.29
C LEU A 27 -0.26 10.71 -9.69
N SER A 28 -0.89 10.10 -8.69
CA SER A 28 -1.90 9.04 -8.87
C SER A 28 -2.92 9.41 -9.94
N HIS A 29 -3.20 8.49 -10.85
CA HIS A 29 -4.03 8.64 -12.07
C HIS A 29 -3.50 9.60 -13.14
N HIS A 30 -2.25 10.05 -13.03
CA HIS A 30 -1.59 10.94 -14.00
C HIS A 30 -0.22 10.40 -14.42
N GLU A 31 0.01 9.07 -14.36
CA GLU A 31 1.29 8.41 -14.59
C GLU A 31 1.56 8.11 -16.08
N GLU A 32 1.03 8.90 -17.02
CA GLU A 32 1.08 8.61 -18.47
C GLU A 32 2.52 8.52 -19.02
N ARG A 33 3.44 9.37 -18.55
CA ARG A 33 4.85 9.33 -18.95
C ARG A 33 5.54 8.09 -18.37
N THR A 34 5.32 7.81 -17.10
CA THR A 34 5.90 6.66 -16.40
C THR A 34 5.44 5.35 -17.03
N VAL A 35 4.14 5.22 -17.28
CA VAL A 35 3.53 4.07 -17.98
C VAL A 35 4.15 3.88 -19.36
N ARG A 36 4.24 4.95 -20.18
CA ARG A 36 4.86 4.88 -21.50
C ARG A 36 6.33 4.43 -21.40
N ARG A 37 7.07 4.97 -20.44
CA ARG A 37 8.49 4.66 -20.26
C ARG A 37 8.71 3.21 -19.83
N ILE A 38 7.88 2.67 -18.96
CA ILE A 38 7.89 1.26 -18.54
C ILE A 38 7.62 0.36 -19.75
N ARG A 39 6.60 0.68 -20.55
CA ARG A 39 6.27 -0.11 -21.74
C ARG A 39 7.39 -0.11 -22.77
N GLU A 40 8.05 1.03 -23.00
CA GLU A 40 9.24 1.13 -23.87
C GLU A 40 10.36 0.20 -23.40
N GLU A 41 10.60 0.08 -22.10
CA GLU A 41 11.61 -0.84 -21.54
C GLU A 41 11.22 -2.31 -21.73
N LEU A 42 9.95 -2.65 -21.47
CA LEU A 42 9.45 -4.01 -21.73
C LEU A 42 9.51 -4.38 -23.22
N ASP A 43 9.20 -3.45 -24.12
CA ASP A 43 9.31 -3.65 -25.58
C ASP A 43 10.75 -3.91 -26.02
N LYS A 44 11.74 -3.22 -25.45
CA LYS A 44 13.18 -3.47 -25.71
C LYS A 44 13.62 -4.87 -25.30
N LEU A 45 12.97 -5.45 -24.28
CA LEU A 45 13.21 -6.83 -23.83
C LEU A 45 12.41 -7.87 -24.63
N GLY A 46 11.55 -7.43 -25.55
CA GLY A 46 10.63 -8.32 -26.27
C GLY A 46 9.60 -8.96 -25.34
N ILE A 47 9.24 -8.29 -24.23
CA ILE A 47 8.19 -8.73 -23.31
C ILE A 47 6.86 -8.13 -23.76
N PRO A 48 5.90 -8.95 -24.23
CA PRO A 48 4.55 -8.50 -24.53
C PRO A 48 3.94 -7.80 -23.31
N ASN A 49 3.34 -6.63 -23.52
CA ASN A 49 2.74 -5.87 -22.43
C ASN A 49 1.42 -5.23 -22.85
N ILE A 50 0.54 -5.05 -21.89
CA ILE A 50 -0.77 -4.42 -22.05
C ILE A 50 -0.99 -3.40 -20.94
N THR A 51 -1.95 -2.50 -21.13
CA THR A 51 -2.52 -1.69 -20.07
C THR A 51 -3.88 -2.24 -19.66
N VAL A 52 -4.18 -2.20 -18.35
CA VAL A 52 -5.47 -2.60 -17.79
C VAL A 52 -5.99 -1.50 -16.85
N GLY A 53 -7.32 -1.37 -16.77
CA GLY A 53 -7.96 -0.36 -15.96
C GLY A 53 -7.47 1.06 -16.28
N HIS A 54 -7.09 1.80 -15.25
CA HIS A 54 -6.60 3.19 -15.35
C HIS A 54 -5.09 3.27 -15.65
N ASN A 55 -4.63 2.56 -16.69
CA ASN A 55 -3.24 2.52 -17.15
C ASN A 55 -2.24 1.65 -16.36
N ASN A 56 -2.69 0.71 -15.52
CA ASN A 56 -1.75 -0.29 -14.99
C ASN A 56 -1.06 -1.04 -16.14
N VAL A 57 0.25 -1.30 -16.04
CA VAL A 57 0.98 -2.06 -17.05
C VAL A 57 1.21 -3.50 -16.58
N ILE A 58 0.91 -4.46 -17.45
CA ILE A 58 1.22 -5.87 -17.19
C ILE A 58 2.11 -6.39 -18.33
N GLY A 59 3.36 -6.68 -18.00
CA GLY A 59 4.29 -7.40 -18.87
C GLY A 59 4.14 -8.90 -18.68
N THR A 60 4.14 -9.69 -19.75
CA THR A 60 4.03 -11.14 -19.69
C THR A 60 5.32 -11.79 -20.20
N LEU A 61 6.11 -12.34 -19.29
CA LEU A 61 7.32 -13.07 -19.62
C LEU A 61 7.02 -14.57 -19.56
N GLU A 62 6.97 -15.20 -20.72
CA GLU A 62 6.80 -16.66 -20.82
C GLU A 62 8.16 -17.35 -20.73
N GLY A 63 8.26 -18.37 -19.89
CA GLY A 63 9.43 -19.24 -19.78
C GLY A 63 9.56 -20.20 -20.95
N GLY A 64 10.64 -20.97 -20.97
CA GLY A 64 10.92 -21.96 -21.99
C GLY A 64 9.96 -23.15 -22.02
N LYS A 65 9.20 -23.38 -20.94
CA LYS A 65 8.21 -24.47 -20.81
C LYS A 65 6.97 -23.97 -20.08
N PRO A 66 5.80 -24.56 -20.36
CA PRO A 66 4.61 -24.32 -19.54
C PRO A 66 4.83 -24.73 -18.07
N GLY A 67 4.19 -24.02 -17.17
CA GLY A 67 4.31 -24.30 -15.73
C GLY A 67 3.43 -23.36 -14.90
N LYS A 68 3.88 -23.08 -13.69
CA LYS A 68 3.21 -22.18 -12.75
C LYS A 68 3.22 -20.73 -13.22
N LYS A 69 2.41 -19.92 -12.59
CA LYS A 69 2.28 -18.49 -12.87
C LYS A 69 2.59 -17.69 -11.60
N ILE A 70 3.40 -16.64 -11.73
CA ILE A 70 3.70 -15.72 -10.63
C ILE A 70 3.49 -14.29 -11.06
N ALA A 71 2.91 -13.47 -10.18
CA ALA A 71 2.84 -12.01 -10.35
C ALA A 71 3.85 -11.33 -9.44
N ILE A 72 4.58 -10.36 -9.97
CA ILE A 72 5.48 -9.48 -9.21
C ILE A 72 4.97 -8.05 -9.37
N ARG A 73 4.69 -7.36 -8.26
CA ARG A 73 4.10 -6.02 -8.27
C ARG A 73 5.11 -4.95 -7.88
N ALA A 74 5.06 -3.84 -8.59
CA ALA A 74 5.61 -2.55 -8.20
C ALA A 74 4.56 -1.46 -8.46
N ASP A 75 4.35 -0.57 -7.49
CA ASP A 75 3.63 0.69 -7.66
C ASP A 75 4.51 1.72 -8.37
N ILE A 76 3.90 2.78 -8.94
CA ILE A 76 4.64 3.72 -9.79
C ILE A 76 4.26 5.20 -9.61
N ASP A 77 3.30 5.51 -8.76
CA ASP A 77 2.81 6.87 -8.55
C ASP A 77 3.64 7.66 -7.53
N ALA A 78 3.52 8.99 -7.57
CA ALA A 78 4.21 9.93 -6.71
C ALA A 78 3.21 10.76 -5.89
N LEU A 79 3.76 11.58 -4.99
CA LEU A 79 3.01 12.34 -3.99
C LEU A 79 3.07 13.86 -4.25
N PRO A 80 2.06 14.63 -3.81
CA PRO A 80 2.06 16.08 -3.85
C PRO A 80 2.95 16.66 -2.73
N VAL A 81 4.25 16.38 -2.80
CA VAL A 81 5.29 16.81 -1.85
C VAL A 81 6.32 17.65 -2.58
N ALA A 82 6.61 18.84 -2.07
CA ALA A 82 7.68 19.69 -2.60
C ALA A 82 9.03 19.17 -2.09
N GLU A 83 9.84 18.64 -2.98
CA GLU A 83 11.14 18.07 -2.63
C GLU A 83 12.13 19.13 -2.12
N ALA A 84 12.71 18.88 -0.94
CA ALA A 84 13.70 19.73 -0.31
C ALA A 84 15.15 19.23 -0.46
N ASN A 85 15.35 18.05 -1.05
CA ASN A 85 16.69 17.51 -1.29
C ASN A 85 17.46 18.34 -2.33
N GLU A 86 18.79 18.37 -2.15
CA GLU A 86 19.73 18.91 -3.14
C GLU A 86 20.56 17.74 -3.70
N VAL A 87 19.96 17.01 -4.65
CA VAL A 87 20.56 15.85 -5.33
C VAL A 87 20.53 16.05 -6.85
N PRO A 88 21.45 15.41 -7.60
CA PRO A 88 21.48 15.56 -9.07
C PRO A 88 20.20 15.12 -9.78
N TYR A 89 19.46 14.20 -9.18
CA TYR A 89 18.21 13.60 -9.69
C TYR A 89 16.95 14.18 -9.03
N LYS A 90 17.05 15.36 -8.39
CA LYS A 90 15.89 16.06 -7.80
C LYS A 90 14.72 16.17 -8.78
N SER A 91 13.51 16.05 -8.27
CA SER A 91 12.28 16.24 -9.04
C SER A 91 12.32 17.54 -9.86
N LYS A 92 11.99 17.44 -11.13
CA LYS A 92 11.80 18.56 -12.06
C LYS A 92 10.36 19.04 -12.14
N VAL A 93 9.46 18.40 -11.39
CA VAL A 93 8.03 18.73 -11.32
C VAL A 93 7.75 19.45 -10.00
N GLU A 94 7.38 20.74 -10.10
CA GLU A 94 7.13 21.57 -8.92
C GLU A 94 6.02 20.96 -8.05
N GLY A 95 6.31 20.79 -6.75
CA GLY A 95 5.34 20.30 -5.77
C GLY A 95 5.04 18.80 -5.84
N VAL A 96 5.76 18.02 -6.68
CA VAL A 96 5.58 16.58 -6.81
C VAL A 96 6.90 15.85 -6.60
N MET A 97 6.89 14.75 -5.83
CA MET A 97 8.08 13.97 -5.50
C MET A 97 7.71 12.50 -5.28
N HIS A 98 8.60 11.60 -5.72
CA HIS A 98 8.57 10.21 -5.22
C HIS A 98 9.07 10.16 -3.77
N ALA A 99 8.18 10.43 -2.82
CA ALA A 99 8.49 10.45 -1.40
C ALA A 99 8.10 9.15 -0.67
N CYS A 100 7.75 8.10 -1.42
CA CYS A 100 7.44 6.76 -0.89
C CYS A 100 8.36 5.65 -1.43
N GLY A 101 9.13 5.93 -2.49
CA GLY A 101 10.09 4.97 -3.06
C GLY A 101 9.57 4.17 -4.26
N HIS A 102 8.41 4.53 -4.81
CA HIS A 102 7.80 3.84 -5.94
C HIS A 102 8.63 3.95 -7.23
N ASP A 103 9.44 4.99 -7.38
CA ASP A 103 10.50 5.09 -8.41
C ASP A 103 11.51 3.94 -8.31
N GLY A 104 11.93 3.59 -7.10
CA GLY A 104 12.79 2.44 -6.81
C GLY A 104 12.07 1.12 -7.09
N HIS A 105 10.80 0.99 -6.69
CA HIS A 105 10.01 -0.24 -6.92
C HIS A 105 9.88 -0.53 -8.43
N ALA A 106 9.49 0.48 -9.23
CA ALA A 106 9.38 0.36 -10.68
C ALA A 106 10.73 -0.01 -11.33
N ALA A 107 11.81 0.66 -10.93
CA ALA A 107 13.15 0.40 -11.45
C ALA A 107 13.65 -1.01 -11.10
N MET A 108 13.42 -1.48 -9.87
CA MET A 108 13.79 -2.84 -9.46
C MET A 108 13.00 -3.91 -10.19
N LEU A 109 11.71 -3.68 -10.47
CA LEU A 109 10.91 -4.62 -11.25
C LEU A 109 11.38 -4.68 -12.72
N LEU A 110 11.77 -3.55 -13.33
CA LEU A 110 12.41 -3.53 -14.64
C LEU A 110 13.77 -4.26 -14.61
N GLY A 111 14.59 -4.04 -13.58
CA GLY A 111 15.84 -4.79 -13.39
C GLY A 111 15.61 -6.30 -13.25
N THR A 112 14.57 -6.70 -12.52
CA THR A 112 14.13 -8.10 -12.41
C THR A 112 13.70 -8.66 -13.77
N ALA A 113 12.98 -7.86 -14.58
CA ALA A 113 12.60 -8.24 -15.93
C ALA A 113 13.82 -8.51 -16.82
N HIS A 114 14.86 -7.67 -16.73
CA HIS A 114 16.13 -7.90 -17.45
C HIS A 114 16.79 -9.22 -17.03
N VAL A 115 16.93 -9.48 -15.73
CA VAL A 115 17.54 -10.71 -15.21
C VAL A 115 16.75 -11.94 -15.65
N LEU A 116 15.42 -11.93 -15.49
CA LEU A 116 14.56 -13.05 -15.88
C LEU A 116 14.55 -13.29 -17.40
N SER A 117 14.66 -12.23 -18.20
CA SER A 117 14.76 -12.36 -19.66
C SER A 117 16.03 -13.12 -20.11
N GLU A 118 17.15 -12.91 -19.42
CA GLU A 118 18.42 -13.62 -19.70
C GLU A 118 18.36 -15.12 -19.38
N ILE A 119 17.48 -15.52 -18.47
CA ILE A 119 17.33 -16.92 -18.05
C ILE A 119 15.99 -17.54 -18.44
N ARG A 120 15.20 -16.84 -19.28
CA ARG A 120 13.82 -17.24 -19.62
C ARG A 120 13.66 -18.67 -20.06
N ASP A 121 14.61 -19.20 -20.84
CA ASP A 121 14.58 -20.57 -21.34
C ASP A 121 14.73 -21.63 -20.25
N GLN A 122 15.19 -21.24 -19.06
CA GLN A 122 15.34 -22.08 -17.87
C GLN A 122 14.09 -22.09 -16.99
N LEU A 123 13.15 -21.16 -17.22
CA LEU A 123 11.91 -21.02 -16.43
C LEU A 123 10.82 -21.93 -16.98
N CYS A 124 10.08 -22.58 -16.06
CA CYS A 124 8.89 -23.38 -16.40
C CYS A 124 7.64 -22.65 -15.89
N GLY A 125 7.03 -21.83 -16.75
CA GLY A 125 5.84 -21.05 -16.39
C GLY A 125 5.84 -19.63 -16.92
N THR A 126 5.03 -18.77 -16.30
CA THR A 126 4.81 -17.39 -16.73
C THR A 126 5.02 -16.42 -15.57
N VAL A 127 5.74 -15.33 -15.82
CA VAL A 127 5.88 -14.21 -14.90
C VAL A 127 5.05 -13.03 -15.41
N TYR A 128 4.15 -12.53 -14.57
CA TYR A 128 3.42 -11.29 -14.79
C TYR A 128 4.10 -10.15 -14.03
N LEU A 129 4.67 -9.20 -14.76
CA LEU A 129 5.32 -8.01 -14.23
C LEU A 129 4.25 -6.91 -14.14
N CYS A 130 3.76 -6.65 -12.93
CA CYS A 130 2.61 -5.79 -12.67
C CYS A 130 3.09 -4.43 -12.17
N PHE A 131 2.99 -3.39 -12.99
CA PHE A 131 3.28 -2.00 -12.62
C PHE A 131 1.96 -1.31 -12.34
N GLN A 132 1.73 -0.99 -11.07
CA GLN A 132 0.47 -0.48 -10.57
C GLN A 132 0.48 1.04 -10.46
N VAL A 133 -0.56 1.69 -10.98
CA VAL A 133 -0.84 3.11 -10.79
C VAL A 133 -1.62 3.36 -9.50
N ALA A 134 -1.57 4.59 -8.98
CA ALA A 134 -2.49 5.13 -7.98
C ALA A 134 -2.55 4.36 -6.64
N GLU A 135 -1.42 3.82 -6.16
CA GLU A 135 -1.34 3.15 -4.85
C GLU A 135 -1.71 4.13 -3.72
N GLU A 136 -1.17 5.35 -3.74
CA GLU A 136 -1.28 6.36 -2.68
C GLU A 136 -2.73 6.85 -2.43
N ILE A 137 -3.63 6.53 -3.33
CA ILE A 137 -5.08 6.78 -3.16
C ILE A 137 -5.91 5.49 -3.06
N GLY A 138 -5.23 4.35 -2.89
CA GLY A 138 -5.87 3.04 -2.70
C GLY A 138 -6.50 2.45 -3.96
N ALA A 139 -6.00 2.78 -5.17
CA ALA A 139 -6.55 2.32 -6.45
C ALA A 139 -5.54 1.46 -7.26
N GLY A 140 -5.98 0.91 -8.37
CA GLY A 140 -5.18 0.20 -9.37
C GLY A 140 -4.94 -1.29 -9.09
N ALA A 141 -4.74 -1.70 -7.84
CA ALA A 141 -4.47 -3.10 -7.49
C ALA A 141 -5.63 -4.04 -7.82
N ASP A 142 -6.85 -3.63 -7.51
CA ASP A 142 -8.08 -4.37 -7.79
C ASP A 142 -8.26 -4.64 -9.30
N GLU A 143 -7.90 -3.68 -10.15
CA GLU A 143 -7.97 -3.78 -11.60
C GLU A 143 -6.96 -4.83 -12.13
N ILE A 144 -5.73 -4.86 -11.60
CA ILE A 144 -4.73 -5.87 -11.95
C ILE A 144 -5.20 -7.25 -11.50
N VAL A 145 -5.68 -7.35 -10.26
CA VAL A 145 -6.20 -8.61 -9.70
C VAL A 145 -7.39 -9.13 -10.50
N ALA A 146 -8.31 -8.25 -10.92
CA ALA A 146 -9.44 -8.61 -11.77
C ALA A 146 -8.95 -9.16 -13.13
N TYR A 147 -7.96 -8.51 -13.75
CA TYR A 147 -7.36 -9.01 -14.98
C TYR A 147 -6.69 -10.38 -14.77
N LEU A 148 -5.84 -10.53 -13.75
CA LEU A 148 -5.18 -11.81 -13.47
C LEU A 148 -6.19 -12.95 -13.24
N LYS A 149 -7.28 -12.69 -12.51
CA LYS A 149 -8.39 -13.66 -12.36
C LYS A 149 -9.03 -14.02 -13.70
N SER A 150 -9.21 -13.05 -14.60
CA SER A 150 -9.85 -13.27 -15.90
C SER A 150 -9.04 -14.20 -16.83
N ILE A 151 -7.72 -14.28 -16.63
CA ILE A 151 -6.81 -15.16 -17.39
C ILE A 151 -6.49 -16.48 -16.67
N GLY A 152 -7.29 -16.82 -15.66
CA GLY A 152 -7.18 -18.08 -14.91
C GLY A 152 -6.34 -17.99 -13.63
N GLY A 153 -6.00 -16.79 -13.17
CA GLY A 153 -5.26 -16.56 -11.93
C GLY A 153 -3.76 -16.78 -12.03
N VAL A 154 -3.08 -16.52 -10.91
CA VAL A 154 -1.67 -16.85 -10.67
C VAL A 154 -1.54 -17.74 -9.46
N ASP A 155 -0.48 -18.53 -9.41
CA ASP A 155 -0.22 -19.45 -8.29
C ASP A 155 0.39 -18.72 -7.09
N GLN A 156 1.12 -17.62 -7.35
CA GLN A 156 1.64 -16.73 -6.30
C GLN A 156 1.69 -15.28 -6.77
N ALA A 157 1.60 -14.36 -5.79
CA ALA A 157 1.87 -12.94 -5.98
C ALA A 157 2.89 -12.45 -4.95
N ILE A 158 3.89 -11.70 -5.39
CA ILE A 158 4.94 -11.15 -4.52
C ILE A 158 5.17 -9.66 -4.78
N GLY A 159 5.56 -8.96 -3.72
CA GLY A 159 5.88 -7.53 -3.79
C GLY A 159 6.82 -7.13 -2.65
N THR A 160 7.36 -5.91 -2.74
CA THR A 160 8.16 -5.30 -1.67
C THR A 160 7.86 -3.82 -1.53
N HIS A 161 8.06 -3.30 -0.32
CA HIS A 161 8.22 -1.88 -0.08
C HIS A 161 9.67 -1.56 0.31
N LEU A 162 10.21 -0.45 -0.17
CA LEU A 162 11.52 0.05 0.27
C LEU A 162 11.36 0.77 1.61
N ALA A 163 11.97 0.21 2.66
CA ALA A 163 11.92 0.76 4.00
C ALA A 163 13.08 1.74 4.22
N GLY A 164 12.82 3.04 4.10
CA GLY A 164 13.81 4.09 4.31
C GLY A 164 14.34 4.18 5.75
N GLY A 165 13.71 3.52 6.72
CA GLY A 165 14.15 3.44 8.12
C GLY A 165 15.08 2.26 8.43
N ASP A 166 15.15 1.25 7.57
CA ASP A 166 15.94 0.04 7.78
C ASP A 166 17.24 0.09 6.94
N PRO A 167 18.37 -0.44 7.45
CA PRO A 167 19.64 -0.47 6.70
C PRO A 167 19.53 -1.26 5.40
N ALA A 168 20.27 -0.84 4.37
CA ALA A 168 20.40 -1.59 3.12
C ALA A 168 20.87 -3.03 3.38
N GLY A 169 20.23 -3.99 2.70
CA GLY A 169 20.52 -5.42 2.89
C GLY A 169 19.75 -6.11 4.01
N VAL A 170 18.89 -5.40 4.74
CA VAL A 170 17.93 -5.98 5.69
C VAL A 170 16.60 -6.23 5.01
N ILE A 171 15.94 -7.34 5.30
CA ILE A 171 14.57 -7.66 4.83
C ILE A 171 13.68 -8.04 6.01
N ASN A 172 12.50 -7.42 6.08
CA ASN A 172 11.42 -7.82 6.99
C ASN A 172 10.36 -8.59 6.19
N LEU A 173 10.20 -9.86 6.49
CA LEU A 173 9.24 -10.76 5.82
C LEU A 173 8.57 -11.65 6.87
N PRO A 174 7.57 -11.13 7.59
CA PRO A 174 6.85 -11.89 8.61
C PRO A 174 5.87 -12.89 8.01
N ASP A 175 5.51 -13.90 8.81
CA ASP A 175 4.34 -14.73 8.56
C ASP A 175 3.06 -13.98 8.97
N GLY A 176 1.98 -14.14 8.20
CA GLY A 176 0.69 -13.55 8.55
C GLY A 176 0.62 -12.02 8.41
N PRO A 177 -0.04 -11.32 9.34
CA PRO A 177 -0.28 -9.88 9.21
C PRO A 177 1.01 -9.07 9.19
N MET A 178 1.14 -8.17 8.20
CA MET A 178 2.26 -7.26 8.03
C MET A 178 1.83 -5.79 8.12
N MET A 179 0.70 -5.44 7.47
CA MET A 179 0.16 -4.07 7.47
C MET A 179 -1.35 -4.10 7.72
N ALA A 180 -1.88 -3.02 8.31
CA ALA A 180 -3.29 -2.92 8.64
C ALA A 180 -4.16 -2.74 7.39
N GLY A 181 -5.40 -3.25 7.45
CA GLY A 181 -6.49 -2.70 6.66
C GLY A 181 -6.94 -1.36 7.24
N ALA A 182 -7.38 -0.44 6.38
CA ALA A 182 -7.72 0.92 6.74
C ALA A 182 -9.10 1.32 6.18
N LEU A 183 -10.00 1.74 7.07
CA LEU A 183 -11.28 2.34 6.70
C LEU A 183 -11.45 3.67 7.45
N GLY A 184 -12.03 4.66 6.78
CA GLY A 184 -12.55 5.86 7.41
C GLY A 184 -14.04 5.73 7.72
N PHE A 185 -14.52 6.52 8.67
CA PHE A 185 -15.95 6.70 8.92
C PHE A 185 -16.30 8.17 9.13
N GLU A 186 -17.48 8.54 8.69
CA GLU A 186 -18.10 9.85 8.93
C GLU A 186 -19.50 9.65 9.48
N ILE A 187 -19.85 10.46 10.49
CA ILE A 187 -21.17 10.44 11.13
C ILE A 187 -21.70 11.87 11.19
N THR A 188 -22.82 12.11 10.55
CA THR A 188 -23.58 13.35 10.70
C THR A 188 -24.78 13.11 11.60
N VAL A 189 -24.78 13.76 12.76
CA VAL A 189 -25.94 13.74 13.68
C VAL A 189 -26.81 14.94 13.35
N LYS A 190 -28.08 14.69 12.99
CA LYS A 190 -29.08 15.69 12.61
C LYS A 190 -30.05 15.93 13.75
N GLY A 191 -30.25 17.18 14.10
CA GLY A 191 -31.21 17.66 15.08
C GLY A 191 -32.09 18.77 14.54
N VAL A 192 -32.57 19.64 15.44
CA VAL A 192 -33.30 20.85 15.12
C VAL A 192 -32.70 22.00 15.90
N GLY A 193 -32.16 22.97 15.18
CA GLY A 193 -31.52 24.15 15.76
C GLY A 193 -32.48 25.04 16.56
N GLY A 194 -31.95 25.80 17.51
CA GLY A 194 -32.75 26.67 18.34
C GLY A 194 -31.94 27.60 19.23
N HIS A 195 -32.67 28.39 20.03
CA HIS A 195 -32.07 29.33 20.97
C HIS A 195 -31.54 28.55 22.19
N GLY A 196 -30.28 28.77 22.56
CA GLY A 196 -29.62 28.02 23.67
C GLY A 196 -30.33 28.09 25.02
N SER A 197 -31.15 29.14 25.30
CA SER A 197 -31.96 29.25 26.50
C SER A 197 -33.33 28.54 26.40
N ARG A 198 -33.67 27.99 25.21
CA ARG A 198 -34.96 27.31 24.96
C ARG A 198 -34.74 25.94 24.36
N PRO A 199 -33.98 25.03 25.05
CA PRO A 199 -33.71 23.69 24.57
C PRO A 199 -34.99 22.84 24.45
N ASP A 200 -36.07 23.22 25.12
CA ASP A 200 -37.40 22.62 25.02
C ASP A 200 -38.04 22.76 23.62
N ARG A 201 -37.51 23.65 22.78
CA ARG A 201 -37.97 23.96 21.39
C ARG A 201 -36.98 23.53 20.32
N ALA A 202 -35.96 22.80 20.69
CA ALA A 202 -34.90 22.31 19.81
C ALA A 202 -34.72 20.81 19.98
N VAL A 203 -33.95 20.18 19.06
CA VAL A 203 -33.44 18.83 19.21
C VAL A 203 -31.92 18.92 19.04
N ASP A 204 -31.22 18.92 20.16
CA ASP A 204 -29.79 19.20 20.22
C ASP A 204 -28.93 18.03 19.72
N PRO A 205 -28.16 18.16 18.62
CA PRO A 205 -27.30 17.10 18.12
C PRO A 205 -25.94 17.00 18.84
N VAL A 206 -25.57 18.01 19.64
CA VAL A 206 -24.24 18.06 20.30
C VAL A 206 -24.09 16.97 21.34
N LYS A 207 -25.09 16.76 22.17
CA LYS A 207 -25.07 15.76 23.26
C LYS A 207 -24.94 14.33 22.72
N PRO A 208 -25.80 13.87 21.78
CA PRO A 208 -25.65 12.55 21.20
C PRO A 208 -24.32 12.39 20.43
N ALA A 209 -23.78 13.43 19.78
CA ALA A 209 -22.49 13.36 19.13
C ALA A 209 -21.35 13.07 20.14
N CYS A 210 -21.33 13.72 21.29
CA CYS A 210 -20.37 13.42 22.36
C CYS A 210 -20.51 11.99 22.88
N ASP A 211 -21.74 11.52 23.11
CA ASP A 211 -22.05 10.17 23.61
C ASP A 211 -21.66 9.09 22.57
N ILE A 212 -21.91 9.35 21.27
CA ILE A 212 -21.45 8.50 20.16
C ILE A 212 -19.93 8.34 20.18
N VAL A 213 -19.17 9.42 20.25
CA VAL A 213 -17.69 9.39 20.28
C VAL A 213 -17.20 8.47 21.41
N LEU A 214 -17.73 8.62 22.62
CA LEU A 214 -17.35 7.80 23.77
C LEU A 214 -17.67 6.33 23.57
N LYS A 215 -18.84 6.02 23.02
CA LYS A 215 -19.31 4.64 22.81
C LYS A 215 -18.55 3.93 21.68
N ILE A 216 -18.32 4.60 20.55
CA ILE A 216 -17.60 3.97 19.43
C ILE A 216 -16.13 3.72 19.79
N ALA A 217 -15.51 4.56 20.59
CA ALA A 217 -14.16 4.33 21.12
C ALA A 217 -14.04 3.07 21.99
N MET A 218 -15.15 2.57 22.54
CA MET A 218 -15.19 1.34 23.34
C MET A 218 -15.36 0.06 22.48
N ILE A 219 -15.65 0.17 21.20
CA ILE A 219 -15.90 -0.98 20.32
C ILE A 219 -14.78 -2.01 20.35
N PRO A 220 -13.47 -1.64 20.26
CA PRO A 220 -12.39 -2.61 20.32
C PRO A 220 -12.42 -3.44 21.61
N ALA A 221 -12.68 -2.81 22.74
CA ALA A 221 -12.66 -3.48 24.04
C ALA A 221 -13.91 -4.33 24.34
N GLN A 222 -15.06 -4.04 23.72
CA GLN A 222 -16.34 -4.67 24.04
C GLN A 222 -16.86 -5.64 23.00
N TYR A 223 -16.51 -5.44 21.73
CA TYR A 223 -17.12 -6.17 20.61
C TYR A 223 -16.11 -6.85 19.69
N HIS A 224 -14.81 -6.57 19.87
CA HIS A 224 -13.75 -7.24 19.13
C HIS A 224 -13.10 -8.33 19.97
N ASN A 225 -12.50 -9.34 19.33
CA ASN A 225 -11.79 -10.38 20.05
C ASN A 225 -10.58 -9.76 20.77
N PRO A 226 -10.43 -9.92 22.10
CA PRO A 226 -9.35 -9.26 22.87
C PRO A 226 -7.93 -9.71 22.49
N PHE A 227 -7.79 -10.81 21.76
CA PHE A 227 -6.50 -11.30 21.23
C PHE A 227 -6.19 -10.78 19.83
N ASP A 228 -7.09 -10.02 19.22
CA ASP A 228 -6.93 -9.46 17.87
C ASP A 228 -6.76 -7.95 17.95
N THR A 229 -5.78 -7.42 17.23
CA THR A 229 -5.54 -5.97 17.21
C THR A 229 -6.56 -5.26 16.35
N CYS A 230 -7.21 -4.26 16.94
CA CYS A 230 -8.13 -3.36 16.26
C CYS A 230 -8.02 -1.96 16.85
N VAL A 231 -8.04 -0.95 16.00
CA VAL A 231 -8.04 0.47 16.40
C VAL A 231 -9.29 1.14 15.84
N VAL A 232 -10.04 1.83 16.71
CA VAL A 232 -11.14 2.72 16.32
C VAL A 232 -10.85 4.08 16.94
N SER A 233 -10.52 5.06 16.10
CA SER A 233 -10.13 6.39 16.54
C SER A 233 -11.07 7.46 15.97
N PRO A 234 -12.03 7.99 16.75
CA PRO A 234 -12.68 9.25 16.40
C PRO A 234 -11.65 10.39 16.46
N CYS A 235 -11.39 11.02 15.33
CA CYS A 235 -10.32 12.02 15.20
C CYS A 235 -10.84 13.45 15.08
N GLN A 236 -12.14 13.59 14.74
CA GLN A 236 -12.77 14.89 14.56
C GLN A 236 -14.17 14.87 15.16
N ILE A 237 -14.52 15.96 15.88
CA ILE A 237 -15.89 16.29 16.26
C ILE A 237 -16.10 17.79 16.08
N THR A 238 -17.16 18.19 15.38
CA THR A 238 -17.50 19.58 15.11
C THR A 238 -18.98 19.82 15.28
N ALA A 239 -19.38 20.81 16.06
CA ALA A 239 -20.79 21.18 16.27
C ALA A 239 -20.91 22.65 16.71
N GLY A 240 -21.82 23.39 16.07
CA GLY A 240 -22.14 24.76 16.41
C GLY A 240 -21.00 25.76 16.18
N ASN A 241 -21.32 27.07 16.27
CA ASN A 241 -20.37 28.15 16.10
C ASN A 241 -20.61 29.34 17.07
N LYS A 242 -21.65 29.26 17.88
CA LYS A 242 -22.02 30.30 18.85
C LYS A 242 -22.53 29.61 20.16
N ASN A 243 -22.17 30.20 21.30
CA ASN A 243 -22.50 29.68 22.62
C ASN A 243 -23.98 29.77 23.01
N ASN A 244 -24.77 30.54 22.28
CA ASN A 244 -26.21 30.77 22.52
C ASN A 244 -27.13 30.20 21.45
N ILE A 245 -26.58 29.38 20.51
CA ILE A 245 -27.33 28.73 19.42
C ILE A 245 -27.12 27.23 19.52
N ILE A 246 -28.20 26.46 19.58
CA ILE A 246 -28.19 25.00 19.38
C ILE A 246 -28.09 24.75 17.87
N PRO A 247 -27.08 24.04 17.37
CA PRO A 247 -26.91 23.81 15.93
C PRO A 247 -27.94 22.81 15.39
N GLU A 248 -28.06 22.75 14.06
CA GLU A 248 -28.90 21.74 13.39
C GLU A 248 -28.16 20.42 13.20
N THR A 249 -26.83 20.43 13.15
CA THR A 249 -26.00 19.24 12.92
C THR A 249 -24.76 19.22 13.81
N ALA A 250 -24.29 17.99 14.08
CA ALA A 250 -22.95 17.73 14.57
C ALA A 250 -22.28 16.70 13.65
N PHE A 251 -20.96 16.84 13.45
CA PHE A 251 -20.16 15.99 12.58
C PHE A 251 -19.07 15.29 13.39
N ILE A 252 -18.85 14.00 13.11
CA ILE A 252 -17.78 13.17 13.67
C ILE A 252 -17.10 12.46 12.51
N ALA A 253 -15.77 12.40 12.50
CA ALA A 253 -15.01 11.57 11.58
C ALA A 253 -13.87 10.85 12.32
N GLY A 254 -13.47 9.72 11.77
CA GLY A 254 -12.40 8.92 12.34
C GLY A 254 -11.94 7.81 11.42
N ASN A 255 -11.08 6.95 11.96
CA ASN A 255 -10.52 5.83 11.22
C ASN A 255 -10.55 4.53 12.01
N ILE A 256 -10.48 3.42 11.26
CA ILE A 256 -10.42 2.05 11.74
C ILE A 256 -9.13 1.43 11.20
N ARG A 257 -8.42 0.64 12.03
CA ARG A 257 -7.31 -0.23 11.60
C ARG A 257 -7.56 -1.64 12.12
N PHE A 258 -7.27 -2.64 11.29
CA PHE A 258 -7.52 -4.06 11.61
C PHE A 258 -6.55 -4.95 10.85
N PHE A 259 -6.34 -6.19 11.31
CA PHE A 259 -5.33 -7.10 10.78
C PHE A 259 -5.90 -8.47 10.36
N LYS A 260 -7.23 -8.58 10.23
CA LYS A 260 -7.90 -9.80 9.73
C LYS A 260 -8.92 -9.45 8.65
N TYR A 261 -9.03 -10.31 7.65
CA TYR A 261 -10.05 -10.17 6.61
C TYR A 261 -11.47 -10.16 7.20
N GLY A 262 -12.28 -9.23 6.74
CA GLY A 262 -13.68 -9.08 7.13
C GLY A 262 -13.91 -8.37 8.47
N ASP A 263 -12.87 -8.02 9.24
CA ASP A 263 -13.05 -7.29 10.50
C ASP A 263 -13.43 -5.82 10.26
N GLY A 264 -12.91 -5.21 9.20
CA GLY A 264 -13.26 -3.84 8.84
C GLY A 264 -14.79 -3.65 8.69
N ASP A 265 -15.44 -4.51 7.93
CA ASP A 265 -16.89 -4.47 7.72
C ASP A 265 -17.69 -4.69 9.01
N LYS A 266 -17.26 -5.64 9.84
CA LYS A 266 -17.90 -5.93 11.13
C LYS A 266 -17.80 -4.74 12.09
N ILE A 267 -16.60 -4.13 12.17
CA ILE A 267 -16.36 -2.97 13.04
C ILE A 267 -17.16 -1.77 12.54
N PHE A 268 -17.13 -1.50 11.23
CA PHE A 268 -17.91 -0.41 10.63
C PHE A 268 -19.42 -0.60 10.85
N ALA A 269 -19.95 -1.81 10.67
CA ALA A 269 -21.35 -2.12 10.95
C ALA A 269 -21.70 -1.86 12.43
N LYS A 270 -20.79 -2.18 13.37
CA LYS A 270 -20.98 -1.91 14.80
C LYS A 270 -20.94 -0.41 15.10
N ILE A 271 -20.05 0.36 14.46
CA ILE A 271 -20.02 1.83 14.57
C ILE A 271 -21.37 2.41 14.15
N LYS A 272 -21.88 1.98 13.00
CA LYS A 272 -23.18 2.42 12.47
C LYS A 272 -24.32 2.10 13.43
N GLU A 273 -24.40 0.86 13.91
CA GLU A 273 -25.42 0.43 14.88
C GLU A 273 -25.40 1.28 16.17
N VAL A 274 -24.20 1.49 16.74
CA VAL A 274 -24.03 2.28 17.95
C VAL A 274 -24.43 3.73 17.74
N ALA A 275 -23.99 4.34 16.63
CA ALA A 275 -24.30 5.73 16.29
C ALA A 275 -25.79 5.96 16.10
N GLU A 276 -26.44 5.14 15.28
CA GLU A 276 -27.88 5.25 14.98
C GLU A 276 -28.75 5.06 16.23
N ASN A 277 -28.44 4.04 17.06
CA ASN A 277 -29.19 3.79 18.28
C ASN A 277 -28.98 4.88 19.34
N THR A 278 -27.75 5.40 19.46
CA THR A 278 -27.48 6.52 20.38
C THR A 278 -28.22 7.77 19.93
N ALA A 279 -28.13 8.16 18.64
CA ALA A 279 -28.86 9.30 18.12
C ALA A 279 -30.36 9.20 18.37
N ARG A 280 -30.95 8.03 18.10
CA ARG A 280 -32.36 7.77 18.32
C ARG A 280 -32.79 7.97 19.80
N ALA A 281 -31.94 7.57 20.75
CA ALA A 281 -32.21 7.74 22.18
C ALA A 281 -32.33 9.22 22.60
N TYR A 282 -31.73 10.14 21.84
CA TYR A 282 -31.80 11.57 22.03
C TYR A 282 -32.84 12.27 21.12
N GLY A 283 -33.62 11.50 20.34
CA GLY A 283 -34.58 12.07 19.38
C GLY A 283 -33.94 12.69 18.13
N THR A 284 -32.66 12.39 17.86
CA THR A 284 -31.89 12.81 16.68
C THR A 284 -31.75 11.66 15.68
N GLU A 285 -31.21 11.96 14.50
CA GLU A 285 -30.84 10.98 13.45
C GLU A 285 -29.34 10.99 13.23
N ALA A 286 -28.70 9.82 13.14
CA ALA A 286 -27.32 9.70 12.67
C ALA A 286 -27.28 9.12 11.26
N VAL A 287 -26.56 9.78 10.35
CA VAL A 287 -26.19 9.26 9.02
C VAL A 287 -24.74 8.87 9.06
N VAL A 288 -24.43 7.60 8.76
CA VAL A 288 -23.08 7.04 8.85
C VAL A 288 -22.62 6.59 7.46
N THR A 289 -21.48 7.07 7.03
CA THR A 289 -20.84 6.71 5.76
C THR A 289 -19.43 6.19 5.99
N SER A 290 -18.97 5.25 5.16
CA SER A 290 -17.58 4.80 5.15
C SER A 290 -16.78 5.54 4.09
N GLN A 291 -15.50 5.75 4.36
CA GLN A 291 -14.50 6.12 3.38
C GLN A 291 -13.54 4.94 3.22
N VAL A 292 -13.50 4.37 2.02
CA VAL A 292 -12.59 3.27 1.71
C VAL A 292 -11.20 3.87 1.45
N MET A 293 -10.19 3.38 2.19
CA MET A 293 -8.79 3.77 2.00
C MET A 293 -8.00 2.56 1.46
N SER A 294 -7.81 1.55 2.30
CA SER A 294 -7.26 0.24 1.93
C SER A 294 -8.07 -0.82 2.69
N PRO A 295 -9.10 -1.40 2.06
CA PRO A 295 -10.13 -2.17 2.78
C PRO A 295 -9.65 -3.53 3.28
N LEU A 296 -8.46 -3.95 2.86
CA LEU A 296 -7.88 -5.24 3.22
C LEU A 296 -6.55 -5.06 3.95
N PRO A 297 -6.24 -5.90 4.96
CA PRO A 297 -4.90 -5.96 5.56
C PRO A 297 -3.94 -6.75 4.67
N VAL A 298 -2.67 -6.38 4.68
CA VAL A 298 -1.59 -7.17 4.06
C VAL A 298 -1.31 -8.36 4.96
N ILE A 299 -1.63 -9.57 4.49
CA ILE A 299 -1.45 -10.82 5.24
C ILE A 299 -0.66 -11.80 4.37
N ASN A 300 0.57 -12.08 4.76
CA ASN A 300 1.45 -13.00 4.05
C ASN A 300 1.02 -14.46 4.25
N ASP A 301 1.07 -15.25 3.17
CA ASP A 301 0.96 -16.69 3.27
C ASP A 301 2.21 -17.25 3.99
N PRO A 302 2.06 -18.03 5.07
CA PRO A 302 3.20 -18.48 5.87
C PRO A 302 4.18 -19.36 5.09
N ALA A 303 3.70 -20.20 4.15
CA ALA A 303 4.57 -21.07 3.36
C ALA A 303 5.37 -20.26 2.32
N CYS A 304 4.73 -19.28 1.67
CA CYS A 304 5.39 -18.39 0.75
C CYS A 304 6.43 -17.51 1.47
N ALA A 305 6.07 -16.94 2.64
CA ALA A 305 6.97 -16.13 3.45
C ALA A 305 8.18 -16.94 3.96
N ALA A 306 7.96 -18.17 4.44
CA ALA A 306 9.05 -19.07 4.86
C ALA A 306 10.03 -19.32 3.72
N ARG A 307 9.53 -19.65 2.51
CA ARG A 307 10.38 -19.84 1.34
C ARG A 307 11.09 -18.54 0.94
N GLY A 308 10.40 -17.40 1.02
CA GLY A 308 10.98 -16.07 0.79
C GLY A 308 12.18 -15.81 1.71
N ARG A 309 12.07 -16.09 3.01
CA ARG A 309 13.17 -15.93 3.97
C ARG A 309 14.37 -16.84 3.67
N GLU A 310 14.14 -18.09 3.26
CA GLU A 310 15.22 -18.99 2.84
C GLU A 310 15.99 -18.42 1.63
N ILE A 311 15.28 -17.96 0.61
CA ILE A 311 15.90 -17.34 -0.57
C ILE A 311 16.59 -16.01 -0.20
N ALA A 312 15.99 -15.19 0.66
CA ALA A 312 16.60 -13.95 1.12
C ALA A 312 17.98 -14.21 1.78
N GLN A 313 18.07 -15.20 2.67
CA GLN A 313 19.33 -15.60 3.29
C GLN A 313 20.33 -16.18 2.25
N GLN A 314 19.84 -16.96 1.30
CA GLN A 314 20.66 -17.54 0.22
C GLN A 314 21.34 -16.44 -0.62
N VAL A 315 20.65 -15.33 -0.92
CA VAL A 315 21.21 -14.20 -1.68
C VAL A 315 21.98 -13.20 -0.78
N GLY A 316 22.08 -13.48 0.52
CA GLY A 316 22.86 -12.70 1.48
C GLY A 316 22.14 -11.49 2.06
N LEU A 317 20.79 -11.47 2.02
CA LEU A 317 19.99 -10.52 2.80
C LEU A 317 19.92 -10.96 4.27
N THR A 318 19.91 -10.00 5.17
CA THR A 318 19.77 -10.21 6.62
C THR A 318 18.30 -10.09 7.00
N LEU A 319 17.75 -11.10 7.66
CA LEU A 319 16.40 -11.02 8.19
C LEU A 319 16.33 -10.00 9.32
N ALA A 320 15.33 -9.14 9.28
CA ALA A 320 15.06 -8.21 10.39
C ALA A 320 14.67 -8.99 11.66
N GLU A 321 14.94 -8.38 12.82
CA GLU A 321 14.36 -8.88 14.07
C GLU A 321 12.84 -8.85 13.99
N PRO A 322 12.14 -9.84 14.59
CA PRO A 322 10.68 -9.87 14.61
C PRO A 322 10.11 -8.57 15.20
N ARG A 323 9.14 -8.00 14.51
CA ARG A 323 8.45 -6.77 14.93
C ARG A 323 6.95 -6.90 14.72
N ASP A 324 6.18 -6.08 15.46
CA ASP A 324 4.74 -6.01 15.31
C ASP A 324 4.36 -5.49 13.91
N PRO A 325 3.20 -5.89 13.37
CA PRO A 325 2.66 -5.35 12.13
C PRO A 325 2.48 -3.82 12.22
N THR A 326 2.65 -3.12 11.10
CA THR A 326 2.48 -1.67 11.08
C THR A 326 1.01 -1.27 10.92
N ALA A 327 0.64 -0.10 11.47
CA ALA A 327 -0.67 0.49 11.26
C ALA A 327 -0.81 1.20 9.89
N GLY A 328 0.26 1.26 9.09
CA GLY A 328 0.21 1.62 7.67
C GLY A 328 -0.59 0.61 6.87
N SER A 329 -0.92 0.95 5.65
CA SER A 329 -1.66 0.09 4.72
C SER A 329 -1.03 0.16 3.34
N ASP A 330 -1.19 -0.90 2.56
CA ASP A 330 -0.80 -0.97 1.16
C ASP A 330 -1.84 -1.84 0.42
N ASN A 331 -2.27 -1.40 -0.74
CA ASN A 331 -3.28 -2.12 -1.49
C ASN A 331 -2.74 -3.36 -2.23
N PHE A 332 -1.45 -3.73 -2.06
CA PHE A 332 -0.99 -5.08 -2.37
C PHE A 332 -1.79 -6.15 -1.63
N ALA A 333 -2.46 -5.76 -0.55
CA ALA A 333 -3.43 -6.60 0.16
C ALA A 333 -4.47 -7.24 -0.77
N GLU A 334 -4.86 -6.57 -1.87
CA GLU A 334 -5.79 -7.10 -2.87
C GLU A 334 -5.21 -8.33 -3.59
N PHE A 335 -3.90 -8.33 -3.88
CA PHE A 335 -3.21 -9.48 -4.45
C PHE A 335 -3.18 -10.64 -3.47
N LEU A 336 -2.85 -10.39 -2.19
CA LEU A 336 -2.75 -11.45 -1.17
C LEU A 336 -4.11 -11.99 -0.74
N ALA A 337 -5.17 -11.21 -0.85
CA ALA A 337 -6.52 -11.69 -0.65
C ALA A 337 -7.01 -12.61 -1.80
N ALA A 338 -6.41 -12.48 -2.98
CA ALA A 338 -6.78 -13.22 -4.18
C ALA A 338 -5.88 -14.44 -4.44
N PHE A 339 -4.61 -14.34 -4.11
CA PHE A 339 -3.57 -15.33 -4.44
C PHE A 339 -2.62 -15.55 -3.25
N PRO A 340 -2.12 -16.76 -3.02
CA PRO A 340 -1.01 -16.99 -2.08
C PRO A 340 0.20 -16.13 -2.43
N GLY A 341 0.96 -15.68 -1.44
CA GLY A 341 2.15 -14.88 -1.72
C GLY A 341 2.67 -14.15 -0.51
N PHE A 342 3.53 -13.17 -0.74
CA PHE A 342 4.03 -12.33 0.33
C PHE A 342 4.32 -10.90 -0.13
N TYR A 343 4.28 -10.02 0.84
CA TYR A 343 4.83 -8.67 0.80
C TYR A 343 5.94 -8.57 1.83
N CYS A 344 7.00 -7.83 1.52
CA CYS A 344 8.12 -7.63 2.44
C CYS A 344 8.56 -6.18 2.45
N ASP A 345 9.22 -5.74 3.54
CA ASP A 345 10.00 -4.51 3.52
C ASP A 345 11.45 -4.84 3.22
N THR A 346 12.08 -4.06 2.34
CA THR A 346 13.52 -4.16 2.07
C THR A 346 14.19 -2.85 2.47
N GLY A 347 15.16 -2.94 3.38
CA GLY A 347 15.86 -1.77 3.91
C GLY A 347 16.64 -1.03 2.85
N ALA A 348 16.51 0.30 2.86
CA ALA A 348 17.20 1.22 1.97
C ALA A 348 17.49 2.58 2.65
N PHE A 349 17.87 2.57 3.94
CA PHE A 349 18.18 3.78 4.70
C PHE A 349 19.34 4.55 4.07
N CYS A 350 19.07 5.79 3.64
CA CYS A 350 20.07 6.67 3.04
C CYS A 350 20.87 7.40 4.12
N THR A 351 22.18 7.20 4.12
CA THR A 351 23.11 7.83 5.07
C THR A 351 23.56 9.23 4.66
N ARG A 352 23.08 9.76 3.52
CA ARG A 352 23.41 11.12 3.05
C ARG A 352 22.97 12.16 4.10
N PRO A 353 23.83 13.12 4.48
CA PRO A 353 23.46 14.18 5.42
C PRO A 353 22.21 14.94 4.93
N GLY A 354 21.22 15.06 5.80
CA GLY A 354 19.96 15.74 5.52
C GLY A 354 18.88 14.86 4.86
N ALA A 355 19.21 13.64 4.42
CA ALA A 355 18.21 12.69 3.96
C ALA A 355 17.32 12.19 5.12
N SER A 356 16.06 11.91 4.83
CA SER A 356 15.10 11.32 5.75
C SER A 356 14.70 9.92 5.28
N GLY A 357 14.69 8.96 6.20
CA GLY A 357 14.11 7.65 5.97
C GLY A 357 12.57 7.61 6.15
N ASN A 358 11.97 8.70 6.60
CA ASN A 358 10.52 8.78 6.79
C ASN A 358 9.82 8.99 5.44
N HIS A 359 8.93 8.08 5.08
CA HIS A 359 8.08 8.22 3.90
C HIS A 359 7.23 9.49 3.97
N HIS A 360 6.85 10.03 2.81
CA HIS A 360 6.06 11.27 2.64
C HIS A 360 6.77 12.54 3.16
N ASN A 361 8.08 12.46 3.41
CA ASN A 361 8.88 13.58 3.88
C ASN A 361 9.57 14.30 2.71
N PRO A 362 9.63 15.65 2.69
CA PRO A 362 10.32 16.41 1.63
C PRO A 362 11.81 16.09 1.44
N ASN A 363 12.46 15.51 2.45
CA ASN A 363 13.85 15.07 2.40
C ASN A 363 14.00 13.55 2.26
N PHE A 364 12.94 12.82 1.94
CA PHE A 364 13.00 11.37 1.72
C PHE A 364 14.02 11.03 0.64
N ASP A 365 14.88 10.04 0.90
CA ASP A 365 15.81 9.49 -0.08
C ASP A 365 16.20 8.07 0.33
N LEU A 366 16.70 7.30 -0.64
CA LEU A 366 17.00 5.89 -0.50
C LEU A 366 18.47 5.59 -0.79
N ASP A 367 19.00 4.57 -0.13
CA ASP A 367 20.30 3.99 -0.49
C ASP A 367 20.13 3.06 -1.70
N GLU A 368 20.53 3.55 -2.88
CA GLU A 368 20.41 2.83 -4.15
C GLU A 368 21.23 1.53 -4.20
N THR A 369 22.20 1.34 -3.29
CA THR A 369 22.98 0.08 -3.21
C THR A 369 22.12 -1.12 -2.78
N ALA A 370 20.95 -0.88 -2.17
CA ALA A 370 19.99 -1.90 -1.81
C ALA A 370 19.36 -2.58 -3.04
N PHE A 371 19.17 -1.84 -4.13
CA PHE A 371 18.33 -2.26 -5.27
C PHE A 371 18.80 -3.54 -5.93
N LYS A 372 20.11 -3.68 -6.14
CA LYS A 372 20.71 -4.89 -6.71
C LYS A 372 20.30 -6.15 -5.94
N LYS A 373 20.33 -6.09 -4.61
CA LYS A 373 20.01 -7.24 -3.78
C LYS A 373 18.53 -7.61 -3.84
N VAL A 374 17.65 -6.63 -3.99
CA VAL A 374 16.21 -6.86 -4.18
C VAL A 374 15.94 -7.49 -5.55
N VAL A 375 16.61 -7.02 -6.61
CA VAL A 375 16.55 -7.62 -7.95
C VAL A 375 17.05 -9.07 -7.92
N GLU A 376 18.18 -9.34 -7.26
CA GLU A 376 18.71 -10.69 -7.08
C GLU A 376 17.74 -11.59 -6.32
N PHE A 377 17.11 -11.07 -5.26
CA PHE A 377 16.13 -11.79 -4.45
C PHE A 377 14.89 -12.17 -5.26
N PHE A 378 14.25 -11.20 -5.93
CA PHE A 378 13.06 -11.48 -6.73
C PHE A 378 13.33 -12.42 -7.89
N ALA A 379 14.44 -12.22 -8.62
CA ALA A 379 14.80 -13.11 -9.71
C ALA A 379 15.10 -14.54 -9.22
N THR A 380 15.78 -14.68 -8.07
CA THR A 380 16.10 -15.98 -7.48
C THR A 380 14.85 -16.69 -6.98
N TYR A 381 13.96 -15.98 -6.28
CA TYR A 381 12.68 -16.53 -5.82
C TYR A 381 11.82 -16.99 -7.00
N THR A 382 11.70 -16.16 -8.02
CA THR A 382 10.93 -16.48 -9.23
C THR A 382 11.49 -17.68 -9.97
N ALA A 383 12.82 -17.74 -10.15
CA ALA A 383 13.46 -18.88 -10.80
C ALA A 383 13.33 -20.18 -9.98
N ASP A 384 13.36 -20.10 -8.66
CA ASP A 384 13.13 -21.24 -7.78
C ASP A 384 11.68 -21.75 -7.83
N PHE A 385 10.71 -20.82 -7.86
CA PHE A 385 9.29 -21.14 -7.94
C PHE A 385 8.88 -21.74 -9.29
N LEU A 386 9.55 -21.34 -10.38
CA LEU A 386 9.28 -21.75 -11.75
C LEU A 386 10.27 -22.84 -12.28
N LYS A 387 10.80 -23.66 -11.40
CA LYS A 387 11.64 -24.81 -11.78
C LYS A 387 10.83 -25.94 -12.40
#